data_4615613c2e2696ec619df84799dcbda5
#
_entry.id   4615613c2e2696ec619df84799dcbda5
#
_cell.length_a   1.000
_cell.length_b   1.000
_cell.length_c   1.000
_cell.angle_alpha   90.00
_cell.angle_beta   90.00
_cell.angle_gamma   90.00
#
_symmetry.space_group_name_H-M   'P 1'
#
loop_
_entity.id
_entity.type
_entity.pdbx_description
1 polymer ?
#
loop_
_entity_poly.entity_id
_entity_poly.type
_entity_poly.pdbx_seq_one_letter_code
_entity_poly.pdbx_strand_id
1 'polypeptide(L)'
;MAITISIDDWRISNVSVESITETFYSESIQGKGNSIGTGQHRYKIKFSITLNDANEVRAFEALMLQIRGQQNPFYLDLGDESNWFNPFSIPLSGSILTTVPASTGNNTISINNTLLIPVGAKFTQPNDTKIYQVIGKSGSSITIFPSLRFPLNTGTVLNFRNPQPYLRIISNSFTLTYERAQEISLTALEVL
;
A
#
# COMPACT_ATOMS: atom_id res chain seq x y z
N MET A 1 -12.04 -5.85 15.28
CA MET A 1 -10.57 -5.67 15.42
C MET A 1 -10.00 -5.78 14.04
N ALA A 2 -9.13 -4.86 13.60
CA ALA A 2 -8.50 -4.95 12.29
C ALA A 2 -7.48 -6.09 12.31
N ILE A 3 -7.44 -6.90 11.25
CA ILE A 3 -6.46 -7.98 11.10
C ILE A 3 -5.19 -7.35 10.53
N THR A 4 -4.03 -7.69 11.09
CA THR A 4 -2.73 -7.26 10.58
C THR A 4 -1.84 -8.48 10.37
N ILE A 5 -1.16 -8.53 9.23
CA ILE A 5 -0.07 -9.47 8.94
C ILE A 5 1.21 -8.66 9.02
N SER A 6 2.03 -8.92 10.04
CA SER A 6 3.27 -8.16 10.31
C SER A 6 4.51 -9.02 10.09
N ILE A 7 5.59 -8.37 9.63
CA ILE A 7 6.91 -8.98 9.55
C ILE A 7 7.48 -9.33 10.92
N ASP A 8 6.99 -8.69 11.99
CA ASP A 8 7.38 -9.00 13.36
C ASP A 8 6.81 -10.34 13.83
N ASP A 9 5.63 -10.72 13.33
CA ASP A 9 4.95 -11.96 13.70
C ASP A 9 5.24 -13.11 12.72
N TRP A 10 5.51 -12.77 11.44
CA TRP A 10 5.64 -13.72 10.34
C TRP A 10 6.90 -13.49 9.53
N ARG A 11 7.55 -14.57 9.09
CA ARG A 11 8.69 -14.49 8.16
C ARG A 11 8.17 -14.22 6.74
N ILE A 12 8.01 -12.95 6.43
CA ILE A 12 7.54 -12.49 5.12
C ILE A 12 8.74 -12.36 4.18
N SER A 13 8.61 -12.93 2.99
CA SER A 13 9.63 -12.93 1.93
C SER A 13 9.00 -12.74 0.55
N ASN A 14 9.85 -12.59 -0.47
CA ASN A 14 9.44 -12.54 -1.89
C ASN A 14 8.34 -11.52 -2.19
N VAL A 15 8.40 -10.35 -1.53
CA VAL A 15 7.40 -9.31 -1.72
C VAL A 15 7.55 -8.69 -3.10
N SER A 16 6.51 -8.79 -3.91
CA SER A 16 6.42 -8.12 -5.21
C SER A 16 5.16 -7.26 -5.28
N VAL A 17 5.31 -6.07 -5.86
CA VAL A 17 4.24 -5.07 -5.94
C VAL A 17 3.98 -4.72 -7.38
N GLU A 18 2.76 -4.97 -7.81
CA GLU A 18 2.23 -4.59 -9.13
C GLU A 18 1.35 -3.35 -8.96
N SER A 19 1.64 -2.29 -9.73
CA SER A 19 0.86 -1.05 -9.77
C SER A 19 -0.15 -1.15 -10.89
N ILE A 20 -1.44 -1.13 -10.56
CA ILE A 20 -2.53 -1.26 -11.53
C ILE A 20 -3.20 0.10 -11.68
N THR A 21 -3.16 0.65 -12.89
CA THR A 21 -3.87 1.88 -13.26
C THR A 21 -4.80 1.56 -14.42
N GLU A 22 -6.09 1.72 -14.22
CA GLU A 22 -7.07 1.45 -15.26
C GLU A 22 -7.20 2.64 -16.20
N THR A 23 -6.98 2.40 -17.49
CA THR A 23 -7.13 3.39 -18.55
C THR A 23 -7.95 2.80 -19.70
N PHE A 24 -8.83 3.59 -20.27
CA PHE A 24 -9.51 3.26 -21.53
C PHE A 24 -8.69 3.83 -22.67
N TYR A 25 -8.28 2.98 -23.60
CA TYR A 25 -7.60 3.39 -24.81
C TYR A 25 -8.46 3.01 -26.02
N SER A 26 -8.65 3.93 -26.93
CA SER A 26 -9.34 3.72 -28.18
C SER A 26 -8.53 4.35 -29.32
N GLU A 27 -8.38 3.63 -30.42
CA GLU A 27 -7.67 4.09 -31.59
C GLU A 27 -8.63 4.16 -32.78
N SER A 28 -8.58 5.27 -33.50
CA SER A 28 -9.35 5.44 -34.74
C SER A 28 -8.67 4.70 -35.89
N ILE A 29 -9.42 4.42 -36.97
CA ILE A 29 -8.91 3.79 -38.22
C ILE A 29 -7.74 4.60 -38.83
N GLN A 30 -7.63 5.88 -38.51
CA GLN A 30 -6.54 6.75 -38.96
C GLN A 30 -5.34 6.80 -38.00
N GLY A 31 -5.27 5.89 -37.02
CA GLY A 31 -4.15 5.81 -36.08
C GLY A 31 -4.12 6.90 -34.99
N LYS A 32 -5.18 7.70 -34.83
CA LYS A 32 -5.29 8.64 -33.70
C LYS A 32 -5.79 7.89 -32.48
N GLY A 33 -4.90 7.74 -31.48
CA GLY A 33 -5.24 7.19 -30.18
C GLY A 33 -5.86 8.25 -29.26
N ASN A 34 -6.89 7.86 -28.50
CA ASN A 34 -7.44 8.63 -27.40
C ASN A 34 -7.43 7.77 -26.14
N SER A 35 -6.88 8.28 -25.05
CA SER A 35 -6.83 7.57 -23.78
C SER A 35 -7.50 8.39 -22.69
N ILE A 36 -8.33 7.73 -21.89
CA ILE A 36 -8.99 8.32 -20.74
C ILE A 36 -8.62 7.48 -19.51
N GLY A 37 -7.92 8.09 -18.56
CA GLY A 37 -7.63 7.48 -17.28
C GLY A 37 -8.86 7.53 -16.37
N THR A 38 -9.14 6.44 -15.68
CA THR A 38 -10.21 6.40 -14.66
C THR A 38 -9.84 7.15 -13.39
N GLY A 39 -8.54 7.49 -13.22
CA GLY A 39 -8.01 8.04 -11.96
C GLY A 39 -7.91 7.00 -10.83
N GLN A 40 -8.37 5.77 -11.09
CA GLN A 40 -8.25 4.69 -10.11
C GLN A 40 -6.88 4.04 -10.18
N HIS A 41 -6.35 3.76 -9.02
CA HIS A 41 -5.07 3.08 -8.87
C HIS A 41 -5.16 2.09 -7.72
N ARG A 42 -4.60 0.90 -7.90
CA ARG A 42 -4.53 -0.15 -6.87
C ARG A 42 -3.16 -0.81 -6.89
N TYR A 43 -2.69 -1.18 -5.72
CA TYR A 43 -1.56 -2.09 -5.60
C TYR A 43 -2.05 -3.52 -5.47
N LYS A 44 -1.44 -4.43 -6.26
CA LYS A 44 -1.55 -5.87 -6.08
C LYS A 44 -0.22 -6.35 -5.53
N ILE A 45 -0.26 -6.99 -4.38
CA ILE A 45 0.93 -7.41 -3.66
C ILE A 45 0.94 -8.93 -3.58
N LYS A 46 2.05 -9.51 -3.99
CA LYS A 46 2.34 -10.93 -3.80
C LYS A 46 3.46 -11.03 -2.78
N PHE A 47 3.30 -11.89 -1.79
CA PHE A 47 4.29 -12.15 -0.77
C PHE A 47 4.21 -13.61 -0.32
N SER A 48 5.29 -14.11 0.26
CA SER A 48 5.37 -15.45 0.81
C SER A 48 5.56 -15.40 2.32
N ILE A 49 4.96 -16.35 3.02
CA ILE A 49 5.16 -16.56 4.46
C ILE A 49 5.81 -17.93 4.65
N THR A 50 6.94 -17.95 5.36
CA THR A 50 7.63 -19.19 5.72
C THR A 50 7.20 -19.66 7.09
N LEU A 51 6.72 -20.89 7.18
CA LEU A 51 6.30 -21.56 8.41
C LEU A 51 7.29 -22.69 8.71
N ASN A 52 7.88 -22.71 9.90
CA ASN A 52 8.96 -23.65 10.25
C ASN A 52 8.53 -24.74 11.24
N ASP A 53 7.41 -24.57 11.91
CA ASP A 53 6.94 -25.54 12.88
C ASP A 53 5.41 -25.69 12.87
N ALA A 54 4.94 -26.73 13.58
CA ALA A 54 3.52 -27.06 13.65
C ALA A 54 2.66 -25.99 14.37
N ASN A 55 3.25 -25.18 15.24
CA ASN A 55 2.52 -24.12 15.95
C ASN A 55 2.30 -22.94 15.02
N GLU A 56 3.32 -22.58 14.23
CA GLU A 56 3.19 -21.55 13.19
C GLU A 56 2.15 -21.95 12.15
N VAL A 57 2.11 -23.24 11.74
CA VAL A 57 1.09 -23.75 10.82
C VAL A 57 -0.32 -23.56 11.38
N ARG A 58 -0.55 -23.93 12.65
CA ARG A 58 -1.86 -23.77 13.30
C ARG A 58 -2.24 -22.30 13.46
N ALA A 59 -1.27 -21.46 13.84
CA ALA A 59 -1.50 -20.01 13.97
C ALA A 59 -1.86 -19.37 12.62
N PHE A 60 -1.16 -19.78 11.56
CA PHE A 60 -1.46 -19.32 10.19
C PHE A 60 -2.84 -19.80 9.71
N GLU A 61 -3.20 -21.06 9.98
CA GLU A 61 -4.54 -21.57 9.68
C GLU A 61 -5.63 -20.74 10.38
N ALA A 62 -5.44 -20.46 11.67
CA ALA A 62 -6.36 -19.62 12.44
C ALA A 62 -6.47 -18.20 11.86
N LEU A 63 -5.35 -17.61 11.43
CA LEU A 63 -5.32 -16.31 10.76
C LEU A 63 -6.12 -16.35 9.44
N MET A 64 -5.91 -17.37 8.62
CA MET A 64 -6.62 -17.53 7.35
C MET A 64 -8.12 -17.73 7.54
N LEU A 65 -8.53 -18.42 8.61
CA LEU A 65 -9.93 -18.56 9.00
C LEU A 65 -10.54 -17.24 9.50
N GLN A 66 -9.75 -16.34 10.10
CA GLN A 66 -10.20 -15.00 10.45
C GLN A 66 -10.38 -14.12 9.22
N ILE A 67 -9.47 -14.22 8.24
CA ILE A 67 -9.52 -13.49 6.96
C ILE A 67 -10.69 -13.97 6.10
N ARG A 68 -11.03 -15.27 6.15
CA ARG A 68 -12.14 -15.87 5.40
C ARG A 68 -12.06 -15.61 3.89
N GLY A 69 -10.88 -15.86 3.31
CA GLY A 69 -10.67 -15.62 1.88
C GLY A 69 -10.85 -14.14 1.51
N GLN A 70 -11.78 -13.84 0.63
CA GLN A 70 -12.05 -12.47 0.17
C GLN A 70 -12.96 -11.65 1.10
N GLN A 71 -13.42 -12.19 2.24
CA GLN A 71 -14.42 -11.53 3.06
C GLN A 71 -13.82 -10.38 3.89
N ASN A 72 -12.78 -10.68 4.67
CA ASN A 72 -12.19 -9.74 5.61
C ASN A 72 -10.85 -9.22 5.10
N PRO A 73 -10.73 -7.92 4.84
CA PRO A 73 -9.44 -7.32 4.50
C PRO A 73 -8.53 -7.20 5.73
N PHE A 74 -7.24 -7.02 5.48
CA PHE A 74 -6.20 -6.93 6.48
C PHE A 74 -5.16 -5.87 6.13
N TYR A 75 -4.42 -5.39 7.11
CA TYR A 75 -3.24 -4.56 6.91
C TYR A 75 -2.00 -5.44 6.74
N LEU A 76 -1.16 -5.09 5.80
CA LEU A 76 0.16 -5.70 5.65
C LEU A 76 1.21 -4.75 6.19
N ASP A 77 1.89 -5.18 7.26
CA ASP A 77 2.98 -4.46 7.88
C ASP A 77 4.31 -5.09 7.49
N LEU A 78 5.09 -4.37 6.69
CA LEU A 78 6.41 -4.79 6.23
C LEU A 78 7.55 -4.15 7.03
N GLY A 79 7.20 -3.45 8.11
CA GLY A 79 8.16 -2.78 8.98
C GLY A 79 8.63 -1.42 8.45
N ASP A 80 9.26 -0.66 9.34
CA ASP A 80 9.72 0.71 9.10
C ASP A 80 10.85 0.80 8.06
N GLU A 81 11.65 -0.26 7.94
CA GLU A 81 12.84 -0.31 7.06
C GLU A 81 12.53 -0.91 5.67
N SER A 82 11.27 -1.15 5.37
CA SER A 82 10.88 -1.73 4.09
C SER A 82 11.26 -0.81 2.92
N ASN A 83 12.09 -1.33 2.01
CA ASN A 83 12.47 -0.65 0.77
C ASN A 83 11.28 -0.28 -0.12
N TRP A 84 10.12 -0.92 0.10
CA TRP A 84 8.92 -0.62 -0.66
C TRP A 84 8.32 0.75 -0.32
N PHE A 85 8.40 1.15 0.95
CA PHE A 85 7.82 2.43 1.40
C PHE A 85 8.82 3.58 1.31
N ASN A 86 10.02 3.36 1.79
CA ASN A 86 11.07 4.36 1.86
C ASN A 86 12.42 3.76 1.44
N PRO A 87 12.69 3.63 0.12
CA PRO A 87 13.86 2.95 -0.39
C PRO A 87 15.20 3.59 -0.01
N PHE A 88 15.17 4.76 0.60
CA PHE A 88 16.39 5.50 0.95
C PHE A 88 16.65 5.59 2.45
N SER A 89 15.92 4.84 3.27
CA SER A 89 16.09 4.83 4.76
C SER A 89 16.21 6.25 5.32
N ILE A 90 15.38 7.18 4.86
CA ILE A 90 15.44 8.56 5.32
C ILE A 90 14.94 8.57 6.76
N PRO A 91 15.78 8.95 7.73
CA PRO A 91 15.30 9.18 9.07
C PRO A 91 14.33 10.35 9.03
N LEU A 92 13.03 10.06 9.03
CA LEU A 92 11.99 11.05 9.20
C LEU A 92 12.01 11.51 10.65
N SER A 93 12.98 12.34 10.98
CA SER A 93 13.02 13.04 12.26
C SER A 93 11.95 14.13 12.24
N GLY A 94 10.79 13.83 12.76
CA GLY A 94 9.66 14.73 12.84
C GLY A 94 8.45 14.30 12.01
N SER A 95 7.31 14.83 12.37
CA SER A 95 6.06 14.58 11.64
C SER A 95 6.00 15.43 10.37
N ILE A 96 5.64 14.81 9.27
CA ILE A 96 5.30 15.54 8.03
C ILE A 96 3.85 16.00 8.15
N LEU A 97 3.67 17.29 8.14
CA LEU A 97 2.37 17.95 8.32
C LEU A 97 1.96 18.69 7.07
N THR A 98 0.67 18.66 6.77
CA THR A 98 0.07 19.54 5.77
C THR A 98 0.09 21.00 6.25
N THR A 99 0.50 21.94 5.41
CA THR A 99 0.55 23.38 5.75
C THR A 99 -0.66 24.14 5.23
N VAL A 100 -1.33 23.63 4.20
CA VAL A 100 -2.53 24.20 3.58
C VAL A 100 -3.57 23.09 3.43
N PRO A 101 -4.87 23.35 3.63
CA PRO A 101 -5.90 22.36 3.42
C PRO A 101 -5.95 21.95 1.95
N ALA A 102 -6.24 20.68 1.69
CA ALA A 102 -6.40 20.14 0.34
C ALA A 102 -7.73 19.42 0.20
N SER A 103 -8.47 19.73 -0.85
CA SER A 103 -9.77 19.14 -1.14
C SER A 103 -9.65 17.75 -1.78
N THR A 104 -10.69 16.95 -1.66
CA THR A 104 -10.86 15.71 -2.44
C THR A 104 -10.64 15.98 -3.93
N GLY A 105 -9.94 15.08 -4.61
CA GLY A 105 -9.59 15.19 -6.01
C GLY A 105 -8.28 15.96 -6.28
N ASN A 106 -7.72 16.64 -5.29
CA ASN A 106 -6.43 17.33 -5.46
C ASN A 106 -5.30 16.30 -5.61
N ASN A 107 -4.38 16.61 -6.50
CA ASN A 107 -3.13 15.86 -6.70
C ASN A 107 -1.89 16.60 -6.17
N THR A 108 -2.07 17.77 -5.56
CA THR A 108 -0.99 18.59 -5.00
C THR A 108 -1.29 18.87 -3.54
N ILE A 109 -0.30 18.63 -2.66
CA ILE A 109 -0.37 18.82 -1.22
C ILE A 109 0.81 19.68 -0.78
N SER A 110 0.56 20.72 0.01
CA SER A 110 1.61 21.53 0.63
C SER A 110 1.97 20.94 2.00
N ILE A 111 3.26 20.75 2.23
CA ILE A 111 3.79 20.13 3.45
C ILE A 111 4.91 20.97 4.06
N ASN A 112 5.15 20.77 5.36
CA ASN A 112 6.14 21.53 6.11
C ASN A 112 7.60 21.23 5.72
N ASN A 113 7.89 20.05 5.20
CA ASN A 113 9.25 19.65 4.84
C ASN A 113 9.28 18.75 3.59
N THR A 114 9.46 19.37 2.43
CA THR A 114 9.57 18.64 1.15
C THR A 114 10.96 18.06 0.90
N LEU A 115 12.01 18.58 1.57
CA LEU A 115 13.40 18.15 1.34
C LEU A 115 13.61 16.71 1.77
N LEU A 116 12.97 16.29 2.86
CA LEU A 116 13.08 14.94 3.41
C LEU A 116 12.33 13.86 2.60
N ILE A 117 11.40 14.27 1.74
CA ILE A 117 10.55 13.32 1.01
C ILE A 117 11.10 13.14 -0.40
N PRO A 118 11.58 11.94 -0.79
CA PRO A 118 11.98 11.67 -2.16
C PRO A 118 10.77 11.49 -3.08
N VAL A 119 10.96 11.72 -4.38
CA VAL A 119 10.02 11.27 -5.40
C VAL A 119 10.02 9.73 -5.37
N GLY A 120 8.84 9.14 -5.44
CA GLY A 120 8.64 7.69 -5.28
C GLY A 120 8.24 7.27 -3.86
N ALA A 121 8.41 8.13 -2.85
CA ALA A 121 7.97 7.83 -1.48
C ALA A 121 6.47 7.60 -1.42
N LYS A 122 6.07 6.64 -0.59
CA LYS A 122 4.67 6.29 -0.35
C LYS A 122 4.24 6.75 1.03
N PHE A 123 2.97 7.06 1.17
CA PHE A 123 2.39 7.47 2.45
C PHE A 123 0.92 7.13 2.55
N THR A 124 0.42 7.14 3.78
CA THR A 124 -1.01 7.11 4.09
C THR A 124 -1.42 8.39 4.82
N GLN A 125 -2.70 8.73 4.74
CA GLN A 125 -3.31 9.81 5.51
C GLN A 125 -4.24 9.22 6.59
N PRO A 126 -4.52 9.96 7.67
CA PRO A 126 -5.57 9.57 8.60
C PRO A 126 -6.92 9.44 7.89
N ASN A 127 -7.73 8.47 8.32
CA ASN A 127 -9.07 8.21 7.78
C ASN A 127 -9.11 7.70 6.33
N ASP A 128 -7.97 7.32 5.74
CA ASP A 128 -7.93 6.67 4.44
C ASP A 128 -6.97 5.47 4.46
N THR A 129 -7.40 4.38 3.87
CA THR A 129 -6.60 3.15 3.73
C THR A 129 -5.76 3.14 2.46
N LYS A 130 -5.91 4.17 1.61
CA LYS A 130 -5.20 4.28 0.33
C LYS A 130 -3.73 4.61 0.52
N ILE A 131 -2.88 3.89 -0.20
CA ILE A 131 -1.47 4.26 -0.34
C ILE A 131 -1.34 5.28 -1.47
N TYR A 132 -0.81 6.45 -1.14
CA TYR A 132 -0.45 7.51 -2.07
C TYR A 132 1.04 7.48 -2.38
N GLN A 133 1.41 7.88 -3.58
CA GLN A 133 2.82 7.97 -3.98
C GLN A 133 3.16 9.38 -4.45
N VAL A 134 4.31 9.89 -4.02
CA VAL A 134 4.85 11.16 -4.48
C VAL A 134 5.44 10.99 -5.88
N ILE A 135 4.90 11.71 -6.86
CA ILE A 135 5.35 11.66 -8.26
C ILE A 135 6.12 12.91 -8.67
N GLY A 136 6.09 13.98 -7.87
CA GLY A 136 6.82 15.22 -8.14
C GLY A 136 6.91 16.10 -6.92
N LYS A 137 7.78 17.12 -6.99
CA LYS A 137 7.96 18.12 -5.94
C LYS A 137 8.16 19.50 -6.55
N SER A 138 7.61 20.54 -5.92
CA SER A 138 7.81 21.93 -6.30
C SER A 138 7.71 22.82 -5.07
N GLY A 139 8.82 23.48 -4.69
CA GLY A 139 8.86 24.32 -3.50
C GLY A 139 8.45 23.56 -2.23
N SER A 140 7.42 24.03 -1.55
CA SER A 140 6.82 23.40 -0.36
C SER A 140 5.72 22.40 -0.67
N SER A 141 5.50 22.05 -1.94
CA SER A 141 4.42 21.15 -2.36
C SER A 141 4.95 19.87 -2.96
N ILE A 142 4.19 18.79 -2.75
CA ILE A 142 4.37 17.49 -3.39
C ILE A 142 3.21 17.24 -4.35
N THR A 143 3.52 16.63 -5.49
CA THR A 143 2.50 16.10 -6.41
C THR A 143 2.36 14.61 -6.16
N ILE A 144 1.14 14.14 -6.03
CA ILE A 144 0.82 12.78 -5.63
C ILE A 144 -0.01 12.04 -6.67
N PHE A 145 0.05 10.72 -6.62
CA PHE A 145 -0.86 9.83 -7.35
C PHE A 145 -1.28 8.65 -6.46
N PRO A 146 -2.54 8.27 -6.48
CA PRO A 146 -3.70 8.92 -7.11
C PRO A 146 -4.07 10.25 -6.43
N SER A 147 -5.08 10.92 -6.95
CA SER A 147 -5.64 12.12 -6.31
C SER A 147 -6.27 11.79 -4.95
N LEU A 148 -6.32 12.77 -4.05
CA LEU A 148 -6.90 12.60 -2.70
C LEU A 148 -8.34 12.11 -2.76
N ARG A 149 -8.63 11.06 -2.01
CA ARG A 149 -9.99 10.51 -1.83
C ARG A 149 -10.78 11.26 -0.75
N PHE A 150 -10.08 11.74 0.25
CA PHE A 150 -10.64 12.51 1.36
C PHE A 150 -9.88 13.82 1.54
N PRO A 151 -10.55 14.88 2.01
CA PRO A 151 -9.91 16.15 2.21
C PRO A 151 -8.88 16.08 3.35
N LEU A 152 -7.86 16.92 3.25
CA LEU A 152 -6.84 17.12 4.29
C LEU A 152 -7.00 18.50 4.92
N ASN A 153 -6.98 18.56 6.23
CA ASN A 153 -6.93 19.82 6.97
C ASN A 153 -5.46 20.24 7.17
N THR A 154 -5.26 21.54 7.42
CA THR A 154 -3.95 22.03 7.88
C THR A 154 -3.54 21.32 9.18
N GLY A 155 -2.26 20.94 9.27
CA GLY A 155 -1.73 20.22 10.43
C GLY A 155 -2.01 18.73 10.44
N THR A 156 -2.60 18.16 9.38
CA THR A 156 -2.78 16.70 9.27
C THR A 156 -1.43 16.02 9.13
N VAL A 157 -1.17 15.03 9.97
CA VAL A 157 0.05 14.19 9.93
C VAL A 157 -0.09 13.17 8.81
N LEU A 158 0.90 13.14 7.91
CA LEU A 158 1.03 12.14 6.85
C LEU A 158 2.03 11.06 7.29
N ASN A 159 1.64 9.78 7.20
CA ASN A 159 2.49 8.68 7.59
C ASN A 159 3.35 8.22 6.42
N PHE A 160 4.61 8.67 6.38
CA PHE A 160 5.63 8.23 5.42
C PHE A 160 6.54 7.13 5.98
N ARG A 161 6.48 6.87 7.29
CA ARG A 161 7.41 5.96 7.95
C ARG A 161 7.04 4.51 7.70
N ASN A 162 5.80 4.16 7.99
CA ASN A 162 5.28 2.81 7.78
C ASN A 162 3.85 2.86 7.23
N PRO A 163 3.66 3.21 5.94
CA PRO A 163 2.35 3.20 5.31
C PRO A 163 1.92 1.77 5.04
N GLN A 164 1.00 1.26 5.85
CA GLN A 164 0.48 -0.10 5.74
C GLN A 164 -0.63 -0.17 4.70
N PRO A 165 -0.49 -0.97 3.63
CA PRO A 165 -1.56 -1.18 2.67
C PRO A 165 -2.69 -2.02 3.28
N TYR A 166 -3.93 -1.62 3.00
CA TYR A 166 -5.12 -2.36 3.36
C TYR A 166 -5.52 -3.25 2.20
N LEU A 167 -5.42 -4.56 2.40
CA LEU A 167 -5.43 -5.56 1.36
C LEU A 167 -6.55 -6.57 1.54
N ARG A 168 -6.98 -7.16 0.44
CA ARG A 168 -7.89 -8.30 0.39
C ARG A 168 -7.25 -9.41 -0.44
N ILE A 169 -7.25 -10.64 0.08
CA ILE A 169 -6.77 -11.82 -0.66
C ILE A 169 -7.66 -12.02 -1.89
N ILE A 170 -7.06 -12.34 -3.03
CA ILE A 170 -7.80 -12.58 -4.28
C ILE A 170 -8.30 -14.02 -4.42
N SER A 171 -7.82 -14.95 -3.59
CA SER A 171 -8.22 -16.35 -3.57
C SER A 171 -9.17 -16.65 -2.40
N ASN A 172 -10.15 -17.50 -2.61
CA ASN A 172 -11.02 -18.02 -1.56
C ASN A 172 -10.51 -19.33 -0.95
N SER A 173 -9.40 -19.86 -1.46
CA SER A 173 -8.80 -21.12 -1.00
C SER A 173 -7.34 -20.92 -0.69
N PHE A 174 -6.86 -21.67 0.27
CA PHE A 174 -5.44 -21.84 0.58
C PHE A 174 -5.16 -23.32 0.82
N THR A 175 -3.94 -23.76 0.55
CA THR A 175 -3.50 -25.13 0.78
C THR A 175 -2.37 -25.10 1.80
N LEU A 176 -2.49 -25.91 2.83
CA LEU A 176 -1.45 -26.17 3.82
C LEU A 176 -0.93 -27.58 3.62
N THR A 177 0.39 -27.71 3.62
CA THR A 177 1.09 -28.99 3.65
C THR A 177 1.70 -29.12 5.04
N TYR A 178 1.34 -30.16 5.77
CA TYR A 178 1.84 -30.35 7.16
C TYR A 178 3.25 -30.93 7.14
N GLU A 179 4.18 -30.21 6.51
CA GLU A 179 5.60 -30.53 6.48
C GLU A 179 6.37 -29.72 7.53
N ARG A 180 7.63 -30.08 7.75
CA ARG A 180 8.48 -29.47 8.78
C ARG A 180 8.81 -28.00 8.51
N ALA A 181 8.83 -27.61 7.23
CA ALA A 181 8.94 -26.23 6.79
C ALA A 181 8.18 -26.08 5.47
N GLN A 182 7.40 -25.02 5.34
CA GLN A 182 6.67 -24.72 4.12
C GLN A 182 6.65 -23.23 3.84
N GLU A 183 6.61 -22.89 2.57
CA GLU A 183 6.43 -21.53 2.11
C GLU A 183 5.06 -21.40 1.43
N ILE A 184 4.28 -20.44 1.87
CA ILE A 184 2.94 -20.18 1.37
C ILE A 184 2.93 -18.83 0.68
N SER A 185 2.61 -18.81 -0.60
CA SER A 185 2.48 -17.57 -1.37
C SER A 185 1.04 -17.06 -1.31
N LEU A 186 0.90 -15.80 -0.94
CA LEU A 186 -0.36 -15.07 -0.94
C LEU A 186 -0.34 -13.96 -1.98
N THR A 187 -1.48 -13.71 -2.59
CA THR A 187 -1.67 -12.57 -3.48
C THR A 187 -2.88 -11.78 -3.00
N ALA A 188 -2.69 -10.50 -2.81
CA ALA A 188 -3.74 -9.62 -2.29
C ALA A 188 -3.82 -8.32 -3.12
N LEU A 189 -4.99 -7.72 -3.14
CA LEU A 189 -5.30 -6.50 -3.86
C LEU A 189 -5.71 -5.42 -2.86
N GLU A 190 -5.23 -4.19 -3.10
CA GLU A 190 -5.59 -3.04 -2.29
C GLU A 190 -7.10 -2.78 -2.34
N VAL A 191 -7.69 -2.57 -1.16
CA VAL A 191 -9.12 -2.25 -1.02
C VAL A 191 -9.30 -0.74 -1.18
N LEU A 192 -10.22 -0.35 -2.05
CA LEU A 192 -10.57 1.05 -2.29
C LEU A 192 -11.78 1.48 -1.45
#